data_52008edf0a133c67130d92284254d794
#
_entry.id   52008edf0a133c67130d92284254d794
#
_cell.length_a   1.000
_cell.length_b   1.000
_cell.length_c   1.000
_cell.angle_alpha   90.00
_cell.angle_beta   90.00
_cell.angle_gamma   90.00
#
_symmetry.space_group_name_H-M   'P 1'
#
loop_
_entity.id
_entity.type
_entity.pdbx_description
1 polymer ?
#
loop_
_entity_poly.entity_id
_entity_poly.type
_entity_poly.pdbx_seq_one_letter_code
_entity_poly.pdbx_strand_id
1 'polypeptide(L)'
;AQERKTAKGNSYAVLKLTDLTSVFELFIFSDILELNRETLIEGNSLILTLVKSISSDENRFKRINVQKIASLKDLFNSPINEVSFDVKTDEEVNEISKLLNEDGKTIVNISLTENDKKLEFRLKNPKNLDRKSLNLLRKRDISITIN
;
A
#
# COMPACT_ATOMS: atom_id res chain seq x y z
N ALA A 1 -18.12 3.36 -11.99
CA ALA A 1 -18.98 3.81 -10.89
C ALA A 1 -20.29 4.39 -11.45
N GLN A 2 -21.42 4.05 -10.85
CA GLN A 2 -22.73 4.64 -11.19
C GLN A 2 -23.23 5.47 -10.01
N GLU A 3 -23.29 6.79 -10.18
CA GLU A 3 -23.81 7.69 -9.16
C GLU A 3 -25.33 7.67 -9.13
N ARG A 4 -25.89 7.68 -7.93
CA ARG A 4 -27.33 7.70 -7.65
C ARG A 4 -27.62 8.61 -6.45
N LYS A 5 -28.90 8.95 -6.25
CA LYS A 5 -29.36 9.70 -5.08
C LYS A 5 -30.30 8.85 -4.23
N THR A 6 -30.16 8.94 -2.93
CA THR A 6 -31.13 8.36 -1.99
C THR A 6 -32.44 9.15 -2.01
N ALA A 7 -33.52 8.63 -1.46
CA ALA A 7 -34.78 9.33 -1.28
C ALA A 7 -34.65 10.63 -0.46
N LYS A 8 -33.59 10.74 0.37
CA LYS A 8 -33.26 11.93 1.17
C LYS A 8 -32.32 12.90 0.44
N GLY A 9 -32.02 12.65 -0.85
CA GLY A 9 -31.16 13.53 -1.68
C GLY A 9 -29.65 13.32 -1.53
N ASN A 10 -29.19 12.42 -0.65
CA ASN A 10 -27.76 12.15 -0.49
C ASN A 10 -27.22 11.35 -1.67
N SER A 11 -26.08 11.76 -2.19
CA SER A 11 -25.40 11.07 -3.28
C SER A 11 -24.72 9.77 -2.77
N TYR A 12 -24.76 8.73 -3.59
CA TYR A 12 -24.00 7.52 -3.39
C TYR A 12 -23.62 6.94 -4.75
N ALA A 13 -22.61 6.10 -4.78
CA ALA A 13 -22.25 5.36 -5.98
C ALA A 13 -22.26 3.86 -5.75
N VAL A 14 -22.64 3.12 -6.79
CA VAL A 14 -22.44 1.67 -6.86
C VAL A 14 -21.18 1.44 -7.68
N LEU A 15 -20.17 0.88 -7.04
CA LEU A 15 -18.95 0.45 -7.68
C LEU A 15 -19.07 -1.00 -8.08
N LYS A 16 -18.92 -1.28 -9.37
CA LYS A 16 -18.73 -2.61 -9.88
C LYS A 16 -17.23 -2.86 -10.03
N LEU A 17 -16.71 -3.80 -9.29
CA LEU A 17 -15.30 -4.12 -9.16
C LEU A 17 -15.04 -5.56 -9.54
N THR A 18 -13.85 -5.83 -10.03
CA THR A 18 -13.40 -7.19 -10.28
C THR A 18 -12.00 -7.37 -9.66
N ASP A 19 -11.79 -8.52 -9.06
CA ASP A 19 -10.47 -9.07 -8.84
C ASP A 19 -10.22 -10.18 -9.89
N LEU A 20 -9.15 -10.96 -9.73
CA LEU A 20 -8.83 -12.04 -10.68
C LEU A 20 -9.82 -13.23 -10.60
N THR A 21 -10.70 -13.27 -9.62
CA THR A 21 -11.55 -14.43 -9.33
C THR A 21 -13.04 -14.15 -9.44
N SER A 22 -13.49 -12.93 -9.17
CA SER A 22 -14.91 -12.59 -9.07
C SER A 22 -15.22 -11.14 -9.42
N VAL A 23 -16.49 -10.87 -9.65
CA VAL A 23 -17.07 -9.53 -9.80
C VAL A 23 -17.95 -9.26 -8.59
N PHE A 24 -17.81 -8.10 -7.98
CA PHE A 24 -18.59 -7.70 -6.82
C PHE A 24 -18.99 -6.23 -6.88
N GLU A 25 -20.01 -5.88 -6.15
CA GLU A 25 -20.54 -4.52 -6.08
C GLU A 25 -20.43 -3.99 -4.65
N LEU A 26 -19.97 -2.76 -4.53
CA LEU A 26 -19.86 -2.03 -3.26
C LEU A 26 -20.57 -0.70 -3.35
N PHE A 27 -21.18 -0.29 -2.23
CA PHE A 27 -21.82 1.02 -2.09
C PHE A 27 -20.85 2.00 -1.44
N ILE A 28 -20.70 3.18 -2.06
CA ILE A 28 -19.90 4.29 -1.55
C ILE A 28 -20.82 5.47 -1.32
N PHE A 29 -20.82 5.99 -0.10
CA PHE A 29 -21.61 7.13 0.30
C PHE A 29 -20.89 8.46 0.03
N SER A 30 -21.65 9.57 0.08
CA SER A 30 -21.24 10.89 -0.35
C SER A 30 -19.82 11.30 0.04
N ASP A 31 -19.46 11.13 1.30
CA ASP A 31 -18.18 11.64 1.82
C ASP A 31 -16.97 10.94 1.15
N ILE A 32 -17.03 9.62 1.04
CA ILE A 32 -15.98 8.82 0.37
C ILE A 32 -16.03 9.04 -1.15
N LEU A 33 -17.22 9.19 -1.73
CA LEU A 33 -17.40 9.43 -3.15
C LEU A 33 -16.78 10.75 -3.59
N GLU A 34 -17.05 11.83 -2.88
CA GLU A 34 -16.54 13.18 -3.22
C GLU A 34 -15.01 13.24 -3.13
N LEU A 35 -14.44 12.65 -2.09
CA LEU A 35 -12.99 12.64 -1.89
C LEU A 35 -12.23 11.79 -2.94
N ASN A 36 -12.91 10.88 -3.63
CA ASN A 36 -12.25 9.90 -4.49
C ASN A 36 -12.76 9.92 -5.95
N ARG A 37 -13.48 10.94 -6.39
CA ARG A 37 -14.04 11.02 -7.75
C ARG A 37 -13.00 10.79 -8.84
N GLU A 38 -11.84 11.42 -8.71
CA GLU A 38 -10.74 11.32 -9.68
C GLU A 38 -10.08 9.92 -9.68
N THR A 39 -10.16 9.22 -8.57
CA THR A 39 -9.61 7.86 -8.43
C THR A 39 -10.57 6.79 -8.96
N LEU A 40 -11.89 7.07 -8.91
CA LEU A 40 -12.97 6.15 -9.26
C LEU A 40 -13.27 6.12 -10.78
N ILE A 41 -12.24 6.22 -11.61
CA ILE A 41 -12.34 6.14 -13.06
C ILE A 41 -12.29 4.67 -13.51
N GLU A 42 -13.06 4.32 -14.53
CA GLU A 42 -13.06 2.97 -15.10
C GLU A 42 -11.66 2.59 -15.61
N GLY A 43 -11.26 1.36 -15.31
CA GLY A 43 -9.93 0.84 -15.64
C GLY A 43 -8.86 1.12 -14.58
N ASN A 44 -9.12 1.94 -13.56
CA ASN A 44 -8.17 2.15 -12.47
C ASN A 44 -8.11 0.94 -11.54
N SER A 45 -6.89 0.57 -11.16
CA SER A 45 -6.67 -0.42 -10.10
C SER A 45 -6.71 0.26 -8.74
N LEU A 46 -7.52 -0.27 -7.81
CA LEU A 46 -7.81 0.32 -6.53
C LEU A 46 -7.37 -0.58 -5.37
N ILE A 47 -7.00 0.06 -4.27
CA ILE A 47 -6.88 -0.57 -2.96
C ILE A 47 -8.00 -0.05 -2.10
N LEU A 48 -8.81 -0.96 -1.55
CA LEU A 48 -9.94 -0.64 -0.71
C LEU A 48 -9.70 -1.09 0.73
N THR A 49 -9.93 -0.21 1.69
CA THR A 49 -10.06 -0.60 3.08
C THR A 49 -11.53 -0.79 3.39
N LEU A 50 -11.91 -2.01 3.76
CA LEU A 50 -13.28 -2.40 4.02
C LEU A 50 -13.48 -2.64 5.52
N VAL A 51 -14.59 -2.15 6.06
CA VAL A 51 -15.01 -2.42 7.44
C VAL A 51 -16.30 -3.20 7.41
N LYS A 52 -16.28 -4.33 8.11
CA LYS A 52 -17.47 -5.15 8.33
C LYS A 52 -18.15 -4.74 9.62
N SER A 53 -19.37 -4.26 9.53
CA SER A 53 -20.24 -4.00 10.68
C SER A 53 -21.27 -5.11 10.83
N ILE A 54 -21.52 -5.52 12.08
CA ILE A 54 -22.56 -6.48 12.43
C ILE A 54 -23.64 -5.67 13.15
N SER A 55 -24.85 -5.62 12.59
CA SER A 55 -25.98 -5.04 13.30
C SER A 55 -26.33 -5.88 14.52
N SER A 56 -26.64 -5.22 15.64
CA SER A 56 -27.07 -5.86 16.88
C SER A 56 -28.51 -6.38 16.82
N ASP A 57 -29.27 -6.02 15.77
CA ASP A 57 -30.66 -6.47 15.61
C ASP A 57 -30.74 -7.94 15.21
N GLU A 58 -31.85 -8.61 15.56
CA GLU A 58 -32.10 -10.03 15.33
C GLU A 58 -31.95 -10.49 13.86
N ASN A 59 -32.07 -9.58 12.91
CA ASN A 59 -31.68 -9.75 11.51
C ASN A 59 -30.21 -9.35 11.31
N ARG A 60 -29.30 -10.25 11.61
CA ARG A 60 -27.83 -10.10 11.49
C ARG A 60 -27.36 -9.75 10.08
N PHE A 61 -27.71 -8.57 9.59
CA PHE A 61 -27.18 -8.08 8.32
C PHE A 61 -25.71 -7.69 8.50
N LYS A 62 -24.83 -8.43 7.85
CA LYS A 62 -23.42 -8.07 7.73
C LYS A 62 -23.32 -6.99 6.65
N ARG A 63 -22.98 -5.76 7.03
CA ARG A 63 -22.71 -4.68 6.07
C ARG A 63 -21.21 -4.54 5.88
N ILE A 64 -20.80 -4.42 4.62
CA ILE A 64 -19.42 -4.06 4.26
C ILE A 64 -19.45 -2.61 3.83
N ASN A 65 -18.68 -1.78 4.54
CA ASN A 65 -18.56 -0.37 4.25
C ASN A 65 -17.15 -0.09 3.74
N VAL A 66 -17.02 0.71 2.70
CA VAL A 66 -15.75 1.22 2.22
C VAL A 66 -15.32 2.36 3.14
N GLN A 67 -14.18 2.21 3.80
CA GLN A 67 -13.61 3.22 4.70
C GLN A 67 -12.59 4.11 3.97
N LYS A 68 -11.78 3.51 3.08
CA LYS A 68 -10.74 4.22 2.35
C LYS A 68 -10.58 3.65 0.95
N ILE A 69 -10.28 4.52 0.01
CA ILE A 69 -9.93 4.18 -1.37
C ILE A 69 -8.57 4.79 -1.67
N ALA A 70 -7.71 4.05 -2.34
CA ALA A 70 -6.44 4.54 -2.84
C ALA A 70 -6.19 3.99 -4.26
N SER A 71 -5.58 4.79 -5.11
CA SER A 71 -5.09 4.33 -6.40
C SER A 71 -3.86 3.44 -6.19
N LEU A 72 -3.87 2.25 -6.77
CA LEU A 72 -2.71 1.37 -6.75
C LEU A 72 -1.51 2.04 -7.45
N LYS A 73 -1.75 2.77 -8.52
CA LYS A 73 -0.72 3.52 -9.27
C LYS A 73 -0.06 4.58 -8.40
N ASP A 74 -0.85 5.35 -7.63
CA ASP A 74 -0.32 6.40 -6.77
C ASP A 74 0.48 5.81 -5.61
N LEU A 75 0.02 4.68 -5.06
CA LEU A 75 0.77 3.97 -4.03
C LEU A 75 2.13 3.49 -4.56
N PHE A 76 2.18 2.95 -5.77
CA PHE A 76 3.46 2.53 -6.39
C PHE A 76 4.38 3.70 -6.72
N ASN A 77 3.83 4.85 -7.05
CA ASN A 77 4.59 6.06 -7.37
C ASN A 77 4.91 6.91 -6.12
N SER A 78 4.33 6.57 -4.96
CA SER A 78 4.62 7.30 -3.73
C SER A 78 6.11 7.17 -3.35
N PRO A 79 6.74 8.27 -2.93
CA PRO A 79 8.13 8.22 -2.50
C PRO A 79 8.30 7.26 -1.32
N ILE A 80 9.44 6.59 -1.28
CA ILE A 80 9.83 5.75 -0.15
C ILE A 80 10.51 6.67 0.85
N ASN A 81 9.90 6.83 2.02
CA ASN A 81 10.46 7.69 3.07
C ASN A 81 11.57 6.99 3.84
N GLU A 82 11.37 5.72 4.17
CA GLU A 82 12.30 4.94 4.96
C GLU A 82 12.30 3.48 4.53
N VAL A 83 13.47 2.87 4.51
CA VAL A 83 13.67 1.45 4.23
C VAL A 83 14.63 0.84 5.24
N SER A 84 14.34 -0.37 5.66
CA SER A 84 15.22 -1.18 6.51
C SER A 84 15.59 -2.48 5.80
N PHE A 85 16.87 -2.79 5.76
CA PHE A 85 17.41 -4.03 5.24
C PHE A 85 17.90 -4.90 6.40
N ASP A 86 17.43 -6.15 6.47
CA ASP A 86 18.00 -7.16 7.36
C ASP A 86 19.00 -8.01 6.56
N VAL A 87 20.26 -7.91 6.93
CA VAL A 87 21.40 -8.48 6.20
C VAL A 87 22.02 -9.60 7.01
N LYS A 88 22.35 -10.70 6.32
CA LYS A 88 22.90 -11.90 6.94
C LYS A 88 24.25 -12.30 6.35
N THR A 89 24.54 -11.87 5.13
CA THR A 89 25.76 -12.26 4.40
C THR A 89 26.44 -11.05 3.73
N ASP A 90 27.73 -11.21 3.46
CA ASP A 90 28.51 -10.19 2.75
C ASP A 90 28.00 -9.99 1.31
N GLU A 91 27.47 -11.05 0.67
CA GLU A 91 26.89 -10.97 -0.65
C GLU A 91 25.67 -10.05 -0.66
N GLU A 92 24.79 -10.15 0.37
CA GLU A 92 23.64 -9.26 0.53
C GLU A 92 24.08 -7.80 0.72
N VAL A 93 25.15 -7.55 1.51
CA VAL A 93 25.74 -6.20 1.66
C VAL A 93 26.17 -5.66 0.30
N ASN A 94 26.87 -6.46 -0.50
CA ASN A 94 27.35 -6.06 -1.81
C ASN A 94 26.19 -5.75 -2.78
N GLU A 95 25.13 -6.54 -2.77
CA GLU A 95 23.95 -6.30 -3.61
C GLU A 95 23.21 -5.01 -3.21
N ILE A 96 23.04 -4.77 -1.92
CA ILE A 96 22.43 -3.56 -1.40
C ILE A 96 23.30 -2.33 -1.73
N SER A 97 24.63 -2.41 -1.56
CA SER A 97 25.53 -1.32 -1.80
C SER A 97 25.46 -0.78 -3.23
N LYS A 98 25.21 -1.66 -4.22
CA LYS A 98 25.02 -1.27 -5.63
C LYS A 98 23.82 -0.34 -5.85
N LEU A 99 22.81 -0.39 -4.97
CA LEU A 99 21.62 0.48 -5.04
C LEU A 99 21.79 1.79 -4.27
N LEU A 100 22.77 1.86 -3.37
CA LEU A 100 22.95 3.00 -2.47
C LEU A 100 23.91 4.06 -3.02
N ASN A 101 24.16 4.08 -4.33
CA ASN A 101 25.16 4.94 -4.96
C ASN A 101 24.73 6.39 -5.07
N GLU A 102 23.43 6.67 -5.19
CA GLU A 102 22.92 8.02 -5.40
C GLU A 102 22.27 8.57 -4.13
N ASP A 103 22.59 9.81 -3.80
CA ASP A 103 21.91 10.53 -2.72
C ASP A 103 20.49 10.92 -3.13
N GLY A 104 19.57 10.90 -2.17
CA GLY A 104 18.15 11.12 -2.41
C GLY A 104 17.39 11.51 -1.15
N LYS A 105 16.17 11.00 -1.00
CA LYS A 105 15.28 11.37 0.12
C LYS A 105 14.90 10.19 1.02
N THR A 106 15.23 8.96 0.65
CA THR A 106 14.90 7.76 1.42
C THR A 106 15.91 7.54 2.53
N ILE A 107 15.43 7.48 3.76
CA ILE A 107 16.22 7.09 4.93
C ILE A 107 16.50 5.60 4.85
N VAL A 108 17.76 5.20 5.04
CA VAL A 108 18.17 3.80 4.96
C VAL A 108 18.72 3.33 6.29
N ASN A 109 18.10 2.27 6.83
CA ASN A 109 18.59 1.54 7.98
C ASN A 109 19.06 0.15 7.52
N ILE A 110 20.16 -0.31 8.09
CA ILE A 110 20.71 -1.64 7.84
C ILE A 110 20.87 -2.34 9.18
N SER A 111 20.31 -3.52 9.27
CA SER A 111 20.43 -4.41 10.42
C SER A 111 21.27 -5.61 10.01
N LEU A 112 22.35 -5.85 10.72
CA LEU A 112 23.25 -6.98 10.54
C LEU A 112 23.14 -7.89 11.75
N THR A 113 22.90 -9.18 11.54
CA THR A 113 22.86 -10.19 12.61
C THR A 113 24.06 -11.11 12.47
N GLU A 114 24.97 -11.04 13.44
CA GLU A 114 26.17 -11.88 13.52
C GLU A 114 26.31 -12.44 14.94
N ASN A 115 26.50 -13.76 15.08
CA ASN A 115 26.72 -14.44 16.37
C ASN A 115 25.70 -14.03 17.45
N ASP A 116 24.40 -14.06 17.11
CA ASP A 116 23.27 -13.66 17.96
C ASP A 116 23.29 -12.17 18.43
N LYS A 117 24.18 -11.39 17.86
CA LYS A 117 24.23 -9.94 18.08
C LYS A 117 23.62 -9.22 16.88
N LYS A 118 22.71 -8.30 17.16
CA LYS A 118 22.10 -7.44 16.15
C LYS A 118 22.79 -6.07 16.20
N LEU A 119 23.36 -5.66 15.07
CA LEU A 119 23.91 -4.33 14.87
C LEU A 119 23.00 -3.55 13.93
N GLU A 120 22.63 -2.35 14.31
CA GLU A 120 21.76 -1.49 13.51
C GLU A 120 22.50 -0.21 13.13
N PHE A 121 22.46 0.11 11.83
CA PHE A 121 23.09 1.28 11.26
C PHE A 121 22.06 2.11 10.53
N ARG A 122 22.15 3.41 10.69
CA ARG A 122 21.43 4.36 9.83
C ARG A 122 22.43 5.07 8.96
N LEU A 123 22.22 5.06 7.66
CA LEU A 123 23.10 5.80 6.75
C LEU A 123 22.99 7.31 7.01
N LYS A 124 24.12 7.98 7.01
CA LYS A 124 24.19 9.42 7.26
C LYS A 124 23.44 10.22 6.20
N ASN A 125 23.58 9.82 4.95
CA ASN A 125 22.94 10.48 3.82
C ASN A 125 21.77 9.65 3.32
N PRO A 126 20.56 10.24 3.18
CA PRO A 126 19.44 9.58 2.53
C PRO A 126 19.77 9.19 1.09
N LYS A 127 19.15 8.14 0.57
CA LYS A 127 19.45 7.54 -0.72
C LYS A 127 18.29 7.64 -1.70
N ASN A 128 18.60 7.60 -3.00
CA ASN A 128 17.61 7.53 -4.05
C ASN A 128 17.24 6.06 -4.29
N LEU A 129 16.06 5.65 -3.83
CA LEU A 129 15.58 4.28 -3.95
C LEU A 129 14.20 4.24 -4.58
N ASP A 130 14.03 3.38 -5.56
CA ASP A 130 12.76 3.10 -6.20
C ASP A 130 12.22 1.71 -5.83
N ARG A 131 10.90 1.54 -5.89
CA ARG A 131 10.23 0.28 -5.53
C ARG A 131 10.61 -0.88 -6.45
N LYS A 132 10.96 -0.60 -7.71
CA LYS A 132 11.36 -1.63 -8.68
C LYS A 132 12.67 -2.28 -8.27
N SER A 133 13.67 -1.45 -7.93
CA SER A 133 14.97 -1.90 -7.44
C SER A 133 14.85 -2.70 -6.13
N LEU A 134 14.04 -2.21 -5.18
CA LEU A 134 13.78 -2.95 -3.94
C LEU A 134 13.09 -4.31 -4.17
N ASN A 135 12.17 -4.38 -5.12
CA ASN A 135 11.53 -5.65 -5.48
C ASN A 135 12.49 -6.65 -6.13
N LEU A 136 13.51 -6.20 -6.85
CA LEU A 136 14.56 -7.07 -7.36
C LEU A 136 15.39 -7.70 -6.24
N LEU A 137 15.70 -6.93 -5.19
CA LEU A 137 16.38 -7.47 -4.00
C LEU A 137 15.50 -8.48 -3.24
N ARG A 138 14.21 -8.21 -3.09
CA ARG A 138 13.26 -9.17 -2.47
C ARG A 138 13.20 -10.51 -3.21
N LYS A 139 13.31 -10.50 -4.54
CA LYS A 139 13.38 -11.73 -5.34
C LYS A 139 14.67 -12.54 -5.12
N ARG A 140 15.66 -11.95 -4.46
CA ARG A 140 16.92 -12.59 -4.05
C ARG A 140 16.94 -12.93 -2.56
N ASP A 141 15.75 -13.02 -1.95
CA ASP A 141 15.52 -13.35 -0.53
C ASP A 141 16.10 -12.35 0.48
N ILE A 142 16.46 -11.15 0.04
CA ILE A 142 16.90 -10.07 0.94
C ILE A 142 15.66 -9.53 1.67
N SER A 143 15.71 -9.54 2.99
CA SER A 143 14.62 -9.04 3.84
C SER A 143 14.60 -7.52 3.83
N ILE A 144 13.44 -6.94 3.39
CA ILE A 144 13.26 -5.49 3.24
C ILE A 144 11.94 -5.07 3.86
N THR A 145 12.00 -4.11 4.76
CA THR A 145 10.82 -3.41 5.31
C THR A 145 10.76 -1.99 4.76
N ILE A 146 9.62 -1.57 4.24
CA ILE A 146 9.36 -0.20 3.74
C ILE A 146 8.36 0.44 4.69
N ASN A 147 8.72 1.60 5.26
CA ASN A 147 7.90 2.41 6.18
C ASN A 147 7.46 3.74 5.53
#